data_902aa701ec4daf93a857b2645c03bc6f
#
_entry.id   902aa701ec4daf93a857b2645c03bc6f
#
_cell.length_a   1.000
_cell.length_b   1.000
_cell.length_c   1.000
_cell.angle_alpha   90.00
_cell.angle_beta   90.00
_cell.angle_gamma   90.00
#
_symmetry.space_group_name_H-M   'P 1'
#
loop_
_entity.id
_entity.type
_entity.pdbx_description
1 polymer ?
#
loop_
_entity_poly.entity_id
_entity_poly.type
_entity_poly.pdbx_seq_one_letter_code
_entity_poly.pdbx_strand_id
1 'polypeptide(L)'
;MHLISELSDHLEIPENAVCEDKMINKKDMSMLESILYLRAIEQCSGKRKASETLGTSVDTINKYIDNLENYFGLKLISTNGRGSDLTETAKRIVDKTSKIKEVLDDIYNIKLNNQEIKGEVRVFMSLGYASYMVPQDLSALFDIFQGLHINSITAMDTSFFNIKDVDIAITYQEIDNQDTVLISEKKVHCGFFASSQYLAQKGYPVDLDDMVKNHRLITKHDSLLARVLGEERFNKANICFKSNNTLALINALENNTGIGIMPLSFALHGLVCLDNIICDCPITYHLYANRLTKDIPRVRTLINFYKDIMKKLENPVPIPSLKGEPLPILRQSGNKAS
;
A
#
# COMPACT_ATOMS: atom_id res chain seq x y z
N MET A 1 -1.72 21.78 -34.39
CA MET A 1 -3.07 21.26 -34.21
C MET A 1 -3.52 20.47 -35.45
N HIS A 2 -2.68 19.50 -35.91
CA HIS A 2 -2.98 18.68 -37.09
C HIS A 2 -2.24 17.35 -37.09
N LEU A 3 -2.01 16.74 -35.92
CA LEU A 3 -1.27 15.46 -35.79
C LEU A 3 -1.90 14.51 -34.76
N ILE A 4 -3.13 14.77 -34.33
CA ILE A 4 -3.83 13.89 -33.35
C ILE A 4 -5.10 13.28 -33.96
N SER A 5 -5.47 13.61 -35.21
CA SER A 5 -6.69 13.11 -35.86
C SER A 5 -6.51 11.85 -36.72
N GLU A 6 -5.30 11.28 -36.84
CA GLU A 6 -5.08 10.12 -37.72
C GLU A 6 -4.76 8.80 -36.99
N LEU A 7 -4.89 8.76 -35.66
CA LEU A 7 -4.65 7.52 -34.86
C LEU A 7 -5.93 6.90 -34.27
N SER A 8 -7.11 7.43 -34.60
CA SER A 8 -8.38 6.92 -34.06
C SER A 8 -9.13 5.92 -34.94
N ASP A 9 -8.64 5.62 -36.16
CA ASP A 9 -9.45 4.90 -37.15
C ASP A 9 -9.13 3.40 -37.34
N HIS A 10 -8.34 2.78 -36.47
CA HIS A 10 -8.03 1.33 -36.60
C HIS A 10 -8.14 0.50 -35.32
N LEU A 11 -9.00 0.88 -34.39
CA LEU A 11 -9.40 -0.02 -33.30
C LEU A 11 -10.95 -0.02 -33.24
N GLU A 12 -11.56 -0.71 -34.18
CA GLU A 12 -12.93 -1.19 -33.99
C GLU A 12 -12.93 -2.16 -32.80
N ILE A 13 -13.18 -1.63 -31.60
CA ILE A 13 -13.61 -2.41 -30.46
C ILE A 13 -15.07 -2.76 -30.78
N PRO A 14 -15.43 -4.04 -30.97
CA PRO A 14 -16.82 -4.39 -31.24
C PRO A 14 -17.67 -3.91 -30.04
N GLU A 15 -18.70 -3.14 -30.31
CA GLU A 15 -19.67 -2.58 -29.34
C GLU A 15 -20.42 -3.64 -28.49
N ASN A 16 -20.12 -4.93 -28.66
CA ASN A 16 -20.73 -6.05 -27.97
C ASN A 16 -19.87 -6.68 -26.86
N ALA A 17 -18.85 -5.99 -26.34
CA ALA A 17 -18.14 -6.40 -25.12
C ALA A 17 -18.86 -5.93 -23.84
N VAL A 18 -20.18 -5.95 -23.82
CA VAL A 18 -20.94 -5.98 -22.56
C VAL A 18 -20.67 -7.35 -21.95
N CYS A 19 -19.96 -7.43 -20.83
CA CYS A 19 -19.88 -8.62 -20.00
C CYS A 19 -21.31 -8.99 -19.54
N GLU A 20 -22.02 -9.75 -20.37
CA GLU A 20 -23.08 -10.60 -19.87
C GLU A 20 -22.42 -11.54 -18.86
N ASP A 21 -23.00 -11.71 -17.69
CA ASP A 21 -22.66 -12.72 -16.66
C ASP A 21 -22.79 -14.12 -17.26
N LYS A 22 -21.83 -14.49 -18.13
CA LYS A 22 -21.81 -15.81 -18.76
C LYS A 22 -21.21 -16.76 -17.74
N MET A 23 -22.01 -17.74 -17.32
CA MET A 23 -21.52 -18.89 -16.57
C MET A 23 -20.28 -19.47 -17.25
N ILE A 24 -19.27 -19.86 -16.46
CA ILE A 24 -18.06 -20.54 -16.96
C ILE A 24 -18.47 -21.72 -17.82
N ASN A 25 -18.05 -21.72 -19.06
CA ASN A 25 -18.36 -22.79 -20.00
C ASN A 25 -17.19 -23.79 -20.17
N LYS A 26 -17.42 -24.87 -20.89
CA LYS A 26 -16.38 -25.88 -21.09
C LYS A 26 -15.11 -25.37 -21.77
N LYS A 27 -15.24 -24.34 -22.63
CA LYS A 27 -14.10 -23.69 -23.31
C LYS A 27 -13.26 -22.90 -22.33
N ASP A 28 -13.89 -22.19 -21.42
CA ASP A 28 -13.21 -21.42 -20.36
C ASP A 28 -12.46 -22.36 -19.40
N MET A 29 -13.04 -23.51 -19.06
CA MET A 29 -12.38 -24.52 -18.24
C MET A 29 -11.14 -25.09 -18.94
N SER A 30 -11.23 -25.42 -20.24
CA SER A 30 -10.08 -25.90 -21.00
C SER A 30 -8.99 -24.86 -21.16
N MET A 31 -9.36 -23.60 -21.31
CA MET A 31 -8.41 -22.48 -21.35
C MET A 31 -7.70 -22.33 -19.99
N LEU A 32 -8.44 -22.38 -18.89
CA LEU A 32 -7.87 -22.28 -17.54
C LEU A 32 -6.85 -23.39 -17.28
N GLU A 33 -7.19 -24.63 -17.65
CA GLU A 33 -6.29 -25.76 -17.52
C GLU A 33 -5.01 -25.56 -18.35
N SER A 34 -5.13 -25.09 -19.60
CA SER A 34 -3.99 -24.81 -20.47
C SER A 34 -3.07 -23.72 -19.90
N ILE A 35 -3.65 -22.69 -19.27
CA ILE A 35 -2.90 -21.62 -18.59
C ILE A 35 -2.11 -22.18 -17.40
N LEU A 36 -2.67 -23.12 -16.64
CA LEU A 36 -1.96 -23.74 -15.51
C LEU A 36 -0.74 -24.55 -15.99
N TYR A 37 -0.83 -25.21 -17.15
CA TYR A 37 0.33 -25.86 -17.78
C TYR A 37 1.39 -24.84 -18.22
N LEU A 38 0.98 -23.73 -18.81
CA LEU A 38 1.90 -22.65 -19.20
C LEU A 38 2.67 -22.10 -17.96
N ARG A 39 1.96 -21.92 -16.86
CA ARG A 39 2.56 -21.50 -15.60
C ARG A 39 3.56 -22.50 -15.03
N ALA A 40 3.24 -23.80 -15.12
CA ALA A 40 4.15 -24.85 -14.67
C ALA A 40 5.45 -24.88 -15.50
N ILE A 41 5.38 -24.59 -16.81
CA ILE A 41 6.56 -24.49 -17.67
C ILE A 41 7.47 -23.34 -17.19
N GLU A 42 6.89 -22.19 -16.86
CA GLU A 42 7.65 -21.05 -16.33
C GLU A 42 8.34 -21.40 -15.00
N GLN A 43 7.58 -21.92 -14.04
CA GLN A 43 8.10 -22.26 -12.71
C GLN A 43 9.20 -23.32 -12.74
N CYS A 44 9.07 -24.30 -13.62
CA CYS A 44 10.04 -25.39 -13.77
C CYS A 44 11.17 -25.05 -14.77
N SER A 45 11.14 -23.88 -15.41
CA SER A 45 12.10 -23.47 -16.44
C SER A 45 12.19 -24.48 -17.60
N GLY A 46 11.06 -25.05 -18.02
CA GLY A 46 10.95 -25.90 -19.18
C GLY A 46 9.92 -27.02 -19.11
N LYS A 47 9.50 -27.48 -20.29
CA LYS A 47 8.42 -28.48 -20.46
C LYS A 47 8.74 -29.82 -19.81
N ARG A 48 9.98 -30.29 -19.90
CA ARG A 48 10.37 -31.61 -19.36
C ARG A 48 10.26 -31.64 -17.83
N LYS A 49 10.83 -30.65 -17.16
CA LYS A 49 10.73 -30.56 -15.71
C LYS A 49 9.29 -30.32 -15.25
N ALA A 50 8.51 -29.55 -16.01
CA ALA A 50 7.10 -29.35 -15.73
C ALA A 50 6.32 -30.68 -15.83
N SER A 51 6.61 -31.53 -16.85
CA SER A 51 5.96 -32.83 -17.00
C SER A 51 6.29 -33.79 -15.83
N GLU A 52 7.54 -33.79 -15.38
CA GLU A 52 7.98 -34.59 -14.23
C GLU A 52 7.27 -34.09 -12.93
N THR A 53 7.21 -32.79 -12.73
CA THR A 53 6.57 -32.19 -11.53
C THR A 53 5.06 -32.43 -11.49
N LEU A 54 4.39 -32.36 -12.65
CA LEU A 54 2.94 -32.56 -12.76
C LEU A 54 2.52 -34.01 -12.91
N GLY A 55 3.48 -34.95 -13.00
CA GLY A 55 3.19 -36.37 -13.22
C GLY A 55 2.48 -36.63 -14.56
N THR A 56 2.79 -35.87 -15.62
CA THR A 56 2.18 -35.97 -16.94
C THR A 56 3.22 -36.13 -18.04
N SER A 57 2.80 -36.39 -19.29
CA SER A 57 3.71 -36.47 -20.43
C SER A 57 4.00 -35.10 -21.04
N VAL A 58 5.18 -34.93 -21.67
CA VAL A 58 5.52 -33.73 -22.45
C VAL A 58 4.50 -33.54 -23.60
N ASP A 59 4.00 -34.60 -24.19
CA ASP A 59 2.99 -34.52 -25.26
C ASP A 59 1.66 -33.94 -24.74
N THR A 60 1.28 -34.29 -23.52
CA THR A 60 0.11 -33.70 -22.87
C THR A 60 0.30 -32.21 -22.71
N ILE A 61 1.46 -31.78 -22.20
CA ILE A 61 1.79 -30.33 -22.06
C ILE A 61 1.74 -29.65 -23.43
N ASN A 62 2.34 -30.22 -24.46
CA ASN A 62 2.31 -29.66 -25.81
C ASN A 62 0.87 -29.46 -26.30
N LYS A 63 0.01 -30.47 -26.13
CA LYS A 63 -1.41 -30.37 -26.53
C LYS A 63 -2.12 -29.20 -25.87
N TYR A 64 -1.90 -28.93 -24.56
CA TYR A 64 -2.51 -27.83 -23.86
C TYR A 64 -1.94 -26.49 -24.29
N ILE A 65 -0.63 -26.40 -24.55
CA ILE A 65 0.00 -25.20 -25.07
C ILE A 65 -0.48 -24.89 -26.50
N ASP A 66 -0.56 -25.90 -27.37
CA ASP A 66 -1.07 -25.71 -28.73
C ASP A 66 -2.53 -25.24 -28.73
N ASN A 67 -3.36 -25.79 -27.84
CA ASN A 67 -4.74 -25.30 -27.64
C ASN A 67 -4.79 -23.82 -27.25
N LEU A 68 -3.91 -23.39 -26.36
CA LEU A 68 -3.86 -22.01 -25.90
C LEU A 68 -3.31 -21.09 -26.99
N GLU A 69 -2.26 -21.49 -27.72
CA GLU A 69 -1.72 -20.77 -28.86
C GLU A 69 -2.77 -20.61 -29.98
N ASN A 70 -3.51 -21.67 -30.29
CA ASN A 70 -4.61 -21.61 -31.25
C ASN A 70 -5.76 -20.72 -30.81
N TYR A 71 -6.05 -20.70 -29.51
CA TYR A 71 -7.10 -19.83 -28.96
C TYR A 71 -6.77 -18.35 -29.11
N PHE A 72 -5.52 -17.97 -28.83
CA PHE A 72 -5.06 -16.57 -28.93
C PHE A 72 -4.52 -16.18 -30.31
N GLY A 73 -4.28 -17.15 -31.19
CA GLY A 73 -3.62 -16.90 -32.49
C GLY A 73 -2.17 -16.45 -32.36
N LEU A 74 -1.52 -16.76 -31.23
CA LEU A 74 -0.17 -16.24 -30.89
C LEU A 74 0.72 -17.39 -30.41
N LYS A 75 2.04 -17.26 -30.67
CA LYS A 75 3.03 -18.16 -30.08
C LYS A 75 3.33 -17.77 -28.64
N LEU A 76 3.24 -18.74 -27.73
CA LEU A 76 3.49 -18.57 -26.31
C LEU A 76 4.82 -19.17 -25.85
N ILE A 77 5.33 -20.14 -26.60
CA ILE A 77 6.63 -20.77 -26.36
C ILE A 77 7.56 -20.47 -27.53
N SER A 78 8.76 -19.97 -27.23
CA SER A 78 9.89 -19.86 -28.15
C SER A 78 10.88 -20.97 -27.86
N THR A 79 11.30 -21.71 -28.91
CA THR A 79 12.35 -22.73 -28.81
C THR A 79 13.66 -22.15 -29.32
N ASN A 80 14.69 -22.22 -28.50
CA ASN A 80 16.06 -21.87 -28.88
C ASN A 80 16.97 -23.10 -28.65
N GLY A 81 18.21 -23.04 -29.11
CA GLY A 81 19.17 -24.17 -28.97
C GLY A 81 19.46 -24.60 -27.52
N ARG A 82 18.93 -23.90 -26.51
CA ARG A 82 19.10 -24.17 -25.07
C ARG A 82 17.83 -24.70 -24.40
N GLY A 83 16.70 -24.71 -25.08
CA GLY A 83 15.44 -25.16 -24.51
C GLY A 83 14.21 -24.38 -24.99
N SER A 84 13.17 -24.41 -24.19
CA SER A 84 11.89 -23.74 -24.47
C SER A 84 11.67 -22.65 -23.43
N ASP A 85 11.57 -21.39 -23.86
CA ASP A 85 11.30 -20.22 -23.04
C ASP A 85 9.91 -19.65 -23.33
N LEU A 86 9.32 -18.97 -22.36
CA LEU A 86 8.07 -18.25 -22.55
C LEU A 86 8.30 -16.96 -23.35
N THR A 87 7.39 -16.67 -24.29
CA THR A 87 7.34 -15.34 -24.93
C THR A 87 6.89 -14.27 -23.93
N GLU A 88 7.12 -13.00 -24.23
CA GLU A 88 6.66 -11.90 -23.37
C GLU A 88 5.13 -11.90 -23.18
N THR A 89 4.38 -12.27 -24.23
CA THR A 89 2.92 -12.45 -24.12
C THR A 89 2.56 -13.56 -23.16
N ALA A 90 3.28 -14.70 -23.21
CA ALA A 90 3.05 -15.82 -22.28
C ALA A 90 3.34 -15.43 -20.83
N LYS A 91 4.41 -14.70 -20.55
CA LYS A 91 4.73 -14.17 -19.22
C LYS A 91 3.61 -13.27 -18.69
N ARG A 92 3.10 -12.35 -19.52
CA ARG A 92 1.96 -11.49 -19.14
C ARG A 92 0.69 -12.27 -18.82
N ILE A 93 0.43 -13.38 -19.52
CA ILE A 93 -0.69 -14.28 -19.21
C ILE A 93 -0.47 -14.95 -17.85
N VAL A 94 0.73 -15.48 -17.62
CA VAL A 94 1.07 -16.15 -16.35
C VAL A 94 0.98 -15.17 -15.18
N ASP A 95 1.47 -13.95 -15.32
CA ASP A 95 1.35 -12.91 -14.30
C ASP A 95 -0.12 -12.63 -13.92
N LYS A 96 -1.00 -12.50 -14.93
CA LYS A 96 -2.44 -12.28 -14.69
C LYS A 96 -3.12 -13.46 -13.98
N THR A 97 -2.56 -14.63 -14.06
CA THR A 97 -3.09 -15.85 -13.44
C THR A 97 -2.45 -16.20 -12.10
N SER A 98 -1.56 -15.35 -11.59
CA SER A 98 -0.91 -15.56 -10.28
C SER A 98 -1.94 -15.79 -9.16
N LYS A 99 -3.05 -15.07 -9.18
CA LYS A 99 -4.15 -15.19 -8.21
C LYS A 99 -4.87 -16.55 -8.22
N ILE A 100 -4.84 -17.30 -9.33
CA ILE A 100 -5.52 -18.60 -9.42
C ILE A 100 -4.92 -19.60 -8.44
N LYS A 101 -3.59 -19.63 -8.33
CA LYS A 101 -2.93 -20.52 -7.37
C LYS A 101 -3.26 -20.13 -5.92
N GLU A 102 -3.27 -18.85 -5.61
CA GLU A 102 -3.64 -18.34 -4.28
C GLU A 102 -5.05 -18.80 -3.90
N VAL A 103 -6.00 -18.68 -4.84
CA VAL A 103 -7.39 -19.14 -4.62
C VAL A 103 -7.45 -20.66 -4.41
N LEU A 104 -6.68 -21.44 -5.17
CA LEU A 104 -6.61 -22.90 -4.98
C LEU A 104 -6.00 -23.25 -3.63
N ASP A 105 -4.92 -22.61 -3.24
CA ASP A 105 -4.29 -22.81 -1.93
C ASP A 105 -5.25 -22.46 -0.79
N ASP A 106 -6.05 -21.41 -0.94
CA ASP A 106 -7.10 -21.07 0.02
C ASP A 106 -8.20 -22.14 0.11
N ILE A 107 -8.64 -22.66 -1.03
CA ILE A 107 -9.62 -23.78 -1.07
C ILE A 107 -9.04 -25.01 -0.39
N TYR A 108 -7.78 -25.37 -0.64
CA TYR A 108 -7.12 -26.47 0.05
C TYR A 108 -7.02 -26.23 1.57
N ASN A 109 -6.74 -25.02 2.00
CA ASN A 109 -6.69 -24.66 3.41
C ASN A 109 -8.06 -24.77 4.10
N ILE A 110 -9.15 -24.44 3.41
CA ILE A 110 -10.53 -24.66 3.89
C ILE A 110 -10.78 -26.16 4.11
N LYS A 111 -10.37 -27.02 3.17
CA LYS A 111 -10.58 -28.47 3.23
C LYS A 111 -9.81 -29.14 4.39
N LEU A 112 -8.62 -28.64 4.69
CA LEU A 112 -7.72 -29.28 5.66
C LEU A 112 -8.00 -28.85 7.11
N ASN A 113 -8.93 -27.92 7.36
CA ASN A 113 -9.14 -27.34 8.68
C ASN A 113 -7.85 -26.81 9.34
N ASN A 114 -6.78 -26.71 8.55
CA ASN A 114 -5.48 -26.22 8.97
C ASN A 114 -5.55 -24.70 9.03
N GLN A 115 -5.57 -24.16 10.21
CA GLN A 115 -5.50 -22.72 10.47
C GLN A 115 -4.08 -22.16 10.22
N GLU A 116 -3.31 -22.78 9.37
CA GLU A 116 -1.99 -22.24 9.03
C GLU A 116 -2.16 -20.96 8.21
N ILE A 117 -1.90 -19.84 8.86
CA ILE A 117 -1.91 -18.52 8.23
C ILE A 117 -0.63 -18.38 7.41
N LYS A 118 -0.74 -18.61 6.09
CA LYS A 118 0.40 -18.54 5.17
C LYS A 118 0.01 -17.94 3.82
N GLY A 119 1.01 -17.44 3.10
CA GLY A 119 0.87 -16.85 1.77
C GLY A 119 0.99 -15.32 1.80
N GLU A 120 0.95 -14.71 0.63
CA GLU A 120 1.11 -13.28 0.44
C GLU A 120 -0.21 -12.54 0.69
N VAL A 121 -0.12 -11.37 1.35
CA VAL A 121 -1.18 -10.36 1.43
C VAL A 121 -0.63 -9.05 0.88
N ARG A 122 -1.33 -8.47 -0.09
CA ARG A 122 -0.96 -7.20 -0.73
C ARG A 122 -1.64 -6.06 -0.02
N VAL A 123 -0.83 -5.14 0.49
CA VAL A 123 -1.32 -4.02 1.29
C VAL A 123 -0.89 -2.71 0.67
N PHE A 124 -1.84 -1.89 0.27
CA PHE A 124 -1.58 -0.50 -0.08
C PHE A 124 -1.56 0.35 1.20
N MET A 125 -0.56 1.19 1.34
CA MET A 125 -0.47 2.13 2.46
C MET A 125 -0.04 3.51 1.99
N SER A 126 -0.63 4.55 2.57
CA SER A 126 -0.06 5.88 2.44
C SER A 126 1.34 5.92 3.05
N LEU A 127 2.28 6.61 2.39
CA LEU A 127 3.71 6.56 2.73
C LEU A 127 3.99 6.85 4.21
N GLY A 128 3.35 7.87 4.80
CA GLY A 128 3.55 8.20 6.21
C GLY A 128 3.12 7.08 7.15
N TYR A 129 1.99 6.43 6.87
CA TYR A 129 1.51 5.30 7.66
C TYR A 129 2.49 4.12 7.57
N ALA A 130 2.88 3.75 6.36
CA ALA A 130 3.82 2.65 6.13
C ALA A 130 5.17 2.85 6.83
N SER A 131 5.67 4.08 6.87
CA SER A 131 7.00 4.39 7.42
C SER A 131 7.03 4.48 8.95
N TYR A 132 5.94 4.96 9.58
CA TYR A 132 5.97 5.33 10.99
C TYR A 132 5.05 4.49 11.88
N MET A 133 4.03 3.84 11.32
CA MET A 133 3.03 3.15 12.12
C MET A 133 3.17 1.62 12.09
N VAL A 134 3.62 1.07 10.98
CA VAL A 134 3.62 -0.38 10.75
C VAL A 134 4.86 -1.11 11.29
N PRO A 135 6.10 -0.58 11.18
CA PRO A 135 7.28 -1.38 11.47
C PRO A 135 7.41 -1.88 12.91
N GLN A 136 6.81 -1.19 13.86
CA GLN A 136 7.01 -1.45 15.29
C GLN A 136 6.48 -2.82 15.75
N ASP A 137 5.38 -3.30 15.14
CA ASP A 137 4.70 -4.53 15.57
C ASP A 137 4.89 -5.70 14.59
N LEU A 138 5.58 -5.51 13.46
CA LEU A 138 5.73 -6.53 12.41
C LEU A 138 6.51 -7.76 12.88
N SER A 139 7.55 -7.58 13.69
CA SER A 139 8.35 -8.70 14.19
C SER A 139 7.47 -9.69 14.94
N ALA A 140 6.67 -9.21 15.88
CA ALA A 140 5.77 -10.05 16.66
C ALA A 140 4.73 -10.78 15.78
N LEU A 141 4.26 -10.14 14.71
CA LEU A 141 3.34 -10.77 13.77
C LEU A 141 4.01 -11.95 13.04
N PHE A 142 5.23 -11.77 12.53
CA PHE A 142 5.97 -12.81 11.81
C PHE A 142 6.49 -13.92 12.72
N ASP A 143 6.75 -13.66 14.00
CA ASP A 143 7.07 -14.69 14.99
C ASP A 143 5.90 -15.66 15.19
N ILE A 144 4.66 -15.14 15.12
CA ILE A 144 3.44 -15.96 15.25
C ILE A 144 3.10 -16.66 13.92
N PHE A 145 3.22 -15.97 12.80
CA PHE A 145 2.77 -16.43 11.48
C PHE A 145 3.95 -16.50 10.49
N GLN A 146 4.83 -17.48 10.67
CA GLN A 146 6.07 -17.64 9.90
C GLN A 146 5.88 -17.82 8.39
N GLY A 147 4.72 -18.29 7.96
CA GLY A 147 4.38 -18.44 6.54
C GLY A 147 3.65 -17.25 5.92
N LEU A 148 3.40 -16.18 6.69
CA LEU A 148 2.74 -14.97 6.20
C LEU A 148 3.75 -14.05 5.51
N HIS A 149 3.41 -13.56 4.33
CA HIS A 149 4.20 -12.58 3.59
C HIS A 149 3.35 -11.32 3.34
N ILE A 150 3.93 -10.16 3.59
CA ILE A 150 3.28 -8.87 3.34
C ILE A 150 3.99 -8.18 2.18
N ASN A 151 3.27 -7.95 1.10
CA ASN A 151 3.72 -7.12 0.00
C ASN A 151 3.11 -5.72 0.14
N SER A 152 3.93 -4.77 0.63
CA SER A 152 3.49 -3.40 0.88
C SER A 152 3.77 -2.51 -0.33
N ILE A 153 2.71 -1.95 -0.89
CA ILE A 153 2.76 -0.97 -1.97
C ILE A 153 2.47 0.39 -1.35
N THR A 154 3.34 1.36 -1.59
CA THR A 154 3.16 2.72 -1.09
C THR A 154 3.06 3.71 -2.23
N ALA A 155 2.09 4.60 -2.14
CA ALA A 155 1.99 5.75 -3.03
C ALA A 155 1.46 6.97 -2.26
N MET A 156 1.57 8.13 -2.90
CA MET A 156 1.11 9.39 -2.32
C MET A 156 -0.38 9.60 -2.50
N ASP A 157 -0.96 8.94 -3.48
CA ASP A 157 -2.33 9.11 -3.93
C ASP A 157 -2.93 7.74 -4.28
N THR A 158 -4.23 7.57 -4.00
CA THR A 158 -4.97 6.35 -4.31
C THR A 158 -5.19 6.13 -5.80
N SER A 159 -4.97 7.14 -6.64
CA SER A 159 -5.06 7.03 -8.11
C SER A 159 -3.97 6.12 -8.72
N PHE A 160 -2.87 5.86 -7.99
CA PHE A 160 -1.75 5.07 -8.48
C PHE A 160 -1.90 3.55 -8.29
N PHE A 161 -2.99 3.08 -7.70
CA PHE A 161 -3.22 1.65 -7.57
C PHE A 161 -4.65 1.26 -7.93
N ASN A 162 -4.80 0.05 -8.44
CA ASN A 162 -6.10 -0.54 -8.63
C ASN A 162 -6.46 -1.34 -7.38
N ILE A 163 -7.60 -1.04 -6.75
CA ILE A 163 -8.05 -1.76 -5.55
C ILE A 163 -8.19 -3.27 -5.78
N LYS A 164 -8.40 -3.71 -7.03
CA LYS A 164 -8.46 -5.13 -7.39
C LYS A 164 -7.11 -5.84 -7.25
N ASP A 165 -6.02 -5.08 -7.19
CA ASP A 165 -4.66 -5.62 -7.11
C ASP A 165 -4.14 -5.70 -5.67
N VAL A 166 -4.92 -5.22 -4.67
CA VAL A 166 -4.59 -5.27 -3.26
C VAL A 166 -5.70 -5.92 -2.44
N ASP A 167 -5.33 -6.50 -1.29
CA ASP A 167 -6.26 -7.10 -0.35
C ASP A 167 -6.72 -6.11 0.72
N ILE A 168 -5.82 -5.21 1.11
CA ILE A 168 -6.03 -4.21 2.17
C ILE A 168 -5.50 -2.87 1.69
N ALA A 169 -6.21 -1.78 2.00
CA ALA A 169 -5.73 -0.43 1.75
C ALA A 169 -5.85 0.42 3.02
N ILE A 170 -4.75 1.13 3.38
CA ILE A 170 -4.72 2.06 4.50
C ILE A 170 -4.33 3.44 3.98
N THR A 171 -5.29 4.35 4.01
CA THR A 171 -5.14 5.66 3.38
C THR A 171 -5.84 6.76 4.17
N TYR A 172 -5.40 8.00 3.99
CA TYR A 172 -6.09 9.18 4.50
C TYR A 172 -7.11 9.75 3.49
N GLN A 173 -7.16 9.20 2.28
CA GLN A 173 -8.16 9.54 1.28
C GLN A 173 -9.31 8.52 1.33
N GLU A 174 -10.52 9.00 1.15
CA GLU A 174 -11.67 8.12 0.98
C GLU A 174 -11.59 7.37 -0.35
N ILE A 175 -11.94 6.09 -0.32
CA ILE A 175 -12.04 5.26 -1.51
C ILE A 175 -13.53 4.97 -1.75
N ASP A 176 -14.08 5.59 -2.78
CA ASP A 176 -15.43 5.28 -3.26
C ASP A 176 -15.32 4.23 -4.37
N ASN A 177 -15.40 2.96 -3.99
CA ASN A 177 -15.33 1.84 -4.93
C ASN A 177 -16.14 0.65 -4.39
N GLN A 178 -17.03 0.10 -5.23
CA GLN A 178 -17.90 -1.02 -4.88
C GLN A 178 -17.16 -2.32 -4.50
N ASP A 179 -15.91 -2.47 -4.96
CA ASP A 179 -15.08 -3.63 -4.66
C ASP A 179 -14.40 -3.53 -3.28
N THR A 180 -14.61 -2.43 -2.54
CA THR A 180 -14.05 -2.20 -1.21
C THR A 180 -15.10 -2.25 -0.11
N VAL A 181 -14.62 -2.52 1.10
CA VAL A 181 -15.39 -2.40 2.35
C VAL A 181 -14.58 -1.58 3.33
N LEU A 182 -15.16 -0.51 3.85
CA LEU A 182 -14.56 0.22 4.98
C LEU A 182 -14.63 -0.66 6.23
N ILE A 183 -13.49 -0.99 6.78
CA ILE A 183 -13.36 -1.84 7.97
C ILE A 183 -13.27 -1.01 9.25
N SER A 184 -12.52 0.08 9.19
CA SER A 184 -12.29 0.96 10.34
C SER A 184 -11.82 2.33 9.86
N GLU A 185 -12.10 3.33 10.67
CA GLU A 185 -11.53 4.66 10.50
C GLU A 185 -10.98 5.18 11.83
N LYS A 186 -10.00 6.08 11.75
CA LYS A 186 -9.42 6.72 12.93
C LYS A 186 -9.01 8.15 12.64
N LYS A 187 -9.54 9.09 13.40
CA LYS A 187 -9.07 10.48 13.42
C LYS A 187 -7.79 10.57 14.24
N VAL A 188 -6.80 11.25 13.67
CA VAL A 188 -5.51 11.51 14.29
C VAL A 188 -5.26 13.01 14.27
N HIS A 189 -4.94 13.59 15.41
CA HIS A 189 -4.60 15.01 15.49
C HIS A 189 -3.21 15.28 14.95
N CYS A 190 -3.01 16.47 14.40
CA CYS A 190 -1.72 16.96 13.97
C CYS A 190 -1.18 17.99 14.96
N GLY A 191 0.14 18.20 14.90
CA GLY A 191 0.84 19.25 15.63
C GLY A 191 1.90 19.90 14.75
N PHE A 192 2.42 21.04 15.20
CA PHE A 192 3.58 21.66 14.60
C PHE A 192 4.85 21.08 15.20
N PHE A 193 5.78 20.73 14.35
CA PHE A 193 7.06 20.12 14.74
C PHE A 193 8.23 20.90 14.17
N ALA A 194 9.31 20.95 14.95
CA ALA A 194 10.61 21.45 14.52
C ALA A 194 11.72 20.67 15.24
N SER A 195 12.95 20.73 14.74
CA SER A 195 14.09 20.19 15.48
C SER A 195 14.42 21.08 16.68
N SER A 196 14.94 20.46 17.74
CA SER A 196 15.43 21.17 18.90
C SER A 196 16.52 22.21 18.56
N GLN A 197 17.36 21.90 17.59
CA GLN A 197 18.41 22.78 17.12
C GLN A 197 17.86 24.00 16.38
N TYR A 198 16.82 23.83 15.56
CA TYR A 198 16.15 24.96 14.90
C TYR A 198 15.53 25.91 15.93
N LEU A 199 14.85 25.37 16.94
CA LEU A 199 14.24 26.16 18.01
C LEU A 199 15.27 26.84 18.89
N ALA A 200 16.42 26.22 19.16
CA ALA A 200 17.52 26.89 19.87
C ALA A 200 18.12 28.08 19.11
N GLN A 201 18.14 28.02 17.77
CA GLN A 201 18.67 29.12 16.94
C GLN A 201 17.66 30.23 16.66
N LYS A 202 16.37 29.89 16.50
CA LYS A 202 15.32 30.80 16.03
C LYS A 202 14.33 31.21 17.13
N GLY A 203 14.40 30.59 18.29
CA GLY A 203 13.42 30.75 19.35
C GLY A 203 12.21 29.84 19.17
N TYR A 204 11.42 29.74 20.23
CA TYR A 204 10.10 29.08 20.21
C TYR A 204 9.07 30.12 19.78
N PRO A 205 8.23 29.82 18.77
CA PRO A 205 7.16 30.74 18.41
C PRO A 205 6.14 30.84 19.55
N VAL A 206 5.72 32.06 19.85
CA VAL A 206 4.76 32.34 20.94
C VAL A 206 3.35 31.97 20.53
N ASP A 207 2.99 32.23 19.28
CA ASP A 207 1.70 31.97 18.67
C ASP A 207 1.81 31.79 17.14
N LEU A 208 0.68 31.65 16.46
CA LEU A 208 0.63 31.49 15.00
C LEU A 208 1.14 32.75 14.27
N ASP A 209 0.92 33.94 14.77
CA ASP A 209 1.36 35.18 14.12
C ASP A 209 2.88 35.34 14.21
N ASP A 210 3.45 35.02 15.36
CA ASP A 210 4.91 34.99 15.56
C ASP A 210 5.54 33.91 14.67
N MET A 211 4.94 32.71 14.61
CA MET A 211 5.42 31.64 13.76
C MET A 211 5.46 32.03 12.28
N VAL A 212 4.40 32.66 11.78
CA VAL A 212 4.31 33.10 10.38
C VAL A 212 5.32 34.21 10.08
N LYS A 213 5.52 35.12 11.02
CA LYS A 213 6.38 36.30 10.84
C LYS A 213 7.87 35.98 10.91
N ASN A 214 8.27 35.11 11.86
CA ASN A 214 9.67 34.95 12.25
C ASN A 214 10.25 33.59 11.89
N HIS A 215 9.42 32.62 11.47
CA HIS A 215 9.89 31.24 11.19
C HIS A 215 9.69 30.86 9.74
N ARG A 216 10.50 29.88 9.31
CA ARG A 216 10.36 29.21 8.02
C ARG A 216 9.37 28.06 8.20
N LEU A 217 8.42 27.91 7.27
CA LEU A 217 7.45 26.82 7.27
C LEU A 217 7.74 25.83 6.16
N ILE A 218 7.48 24.57 6.45
CA ILE A 218 7.52 23.49 5.47
C ILE A 218 6.16 22.79 5.44
N THR A 219 5.70 22.39 4.26
CA THR A 219 4.36 21.82 4.12
C THR A 219 4.30 20.71 3.08
N LYS A 220 3.36 19.79 3.29
CA LYS A 220 2.98 18.79 2.31
C LYS A 220 1.99 19.33 1.28
N HIS A 221 0.99 20.07 1.76
CA HIS A 221 -0.07 20.65 0.95
C HIS A 221 -0.39 22.06 1.43
N ASP A 222 -0.49 22.99 0.51
CA ASP A 222 -0.87 24.38 0.82
C ASP A 222 -2.26 24.45 1.47
N SER A 223 -3.20 23.63 0.99
CA SER A 223 -4.56 23.56 1.54
C SER A 223 -4.61 23.16 3.02
N LEU A 224 -3.72 22.27 3.45
CA LEU A 224 -3.60 21.86 4.85
C LEU A 224 -3.12 23.03 5.70
N LEU A 225 -2.03 23.68 5.27
CA LEU A 225 -1.43 24.79 5.99
C LEU A 225 -2.37 26.00 6.01
N ALA A 226 -3.01 26.32 4.88
CA ALA A 226 -3.99 27.41 4.78
C ALA A 226 -5.20 27.21 5.72
N ARG A 227 -5.67 25.97 5.85
CA ARG A 227 -6.77 25.64 6.78
C ARG A 227 -6.39 25.89 8.23
N VAL A 228 -5.16 25.59 8.61
CA VAL A 228 -4.68 25.78 9.99
C VAL A 228 -4.36 27.23 10.29
N LEU A 229 -3.68 27.92 9.37
CA LEU A 229 -3.24 29.31 9.57
C LEU A 229 -4.36 30.33 9.35
N GLY A 230 -5.35 29.99 8.53
CA GLY A 230 -6.25 30.94 7.91
C GLY A 230 -5.60 31.65 6.70
N GLU A 231 -6.41 32.16 5.79
CA GLU A 231 -5.96 32.71 4.49
C GLU A 231 -4.98 33.89 4.66
N GLU A 232 -5.28 34.77 5.58
CA GLU A 232 -4.46 35.98 5.82
C GLU A 232 -3.03 35.65 6.28
N ARG A 233 -2.88 34.72 7.24
CA ARG A 233 -1.57 34.26 7.72
C ARG A 233 -0.86 33.43 6.69
N PHE A 234 -1.59 32.54 5.98
CA PHE A 234 -1.03 31.73 4.94
C PHE A 234 -0.36 32.56 3.84
N ASN A 235 -1.00 33.64 3.40
CA ASN A 235 -0.45 34.53 2.38
C ASN A 235 0.81 35.29 2.82
N LYS A 236 1.02 35.43 4.14
CA LYS A 236 2.21 36.05 4.74
C LYS A 236 3.30 35.06 5.13
N ALA A 237 2.99 33.78 5.08
CA ALA A 237 3.86 32.71 5.57
C ALA A 237 5.10 32.52 4.69
N ASN A 238 6.26 32.41 5.32
CA ASN A 238 7.51 32.06 4.65
C ASN A 238 7.59 30.54 4.44
N ILE A 239 6.94 30.02 3.41
CA ILE A 239 6.98 28.60 3.05
C ILE A 239 8.24 28.34 2.23
N CYS A 240 9.27 27.82 2.86
CA CYS A 240 10.59 27.61 2.25
C CYS A 240 10.75 26.25 1.59
N PHE A 241 9.94 25.24 1.96
CA PHE A 241 10.02 23.90 1.40
C PHE A 241 8.64 23.25 1.30
N LYS A 242 8.36 22.66 0.15
CA LYS A 242 7.14 21.90 -0.13
C LYS A 242 7.51 20.53 -0.69
N SER A 243 6.90 19.49 -0.16
CA SER A 243 7.08 18.14 -0.70
C SER A 243 5.85 17.29 -0.43
N ASN A 244 5.39 16.56 -1.43
CA ASN A 244 4.35 15.56 -1.25
C ASN A 244 4.88 14.27 -0.61
N ASN A 245 6.21 14.13 -0.47
CA ASN A 245 6.86 13.01 0.19
C ASN A 245 7.03 13.28 1.69
N THR A 246 6.36 12.49 2.54
CA THR A 246 6.40 12.63 3.99
C THR A 246 7.81 12.47 4.57
N LEU A 247 8.61 11.52 4.02
CA LEU A 247 10.00 11.33 4.48
C LEU A 247 10.87 12.55 4.17
N ALA A 248 10.70 13.17 3.01
CA ALA A 248 11.43 14.39 2.66
C ALA A 248 11.10 15.55 3.61
N LEU A 249 9.83 15.65 4.04
CA LEU A 249 9.43 16.66 5.03
C LEU A 249 10.06 16.41 6.40
N ILE A 250 10.05 15.17 6.87
CA ILE A 250 10.65 14.81 8.16
C ILE A 250 12.15 15.04 8.13
N ASN A 251 12.84 14.61 7.07
CA ASN A 251 14.27 14.88 6.90
C ASN A 251 14.57 16.39 6.89
N ALA A 252 13.70 17.21 6.26
CA ALA A 252 13.85 18.67 6.29
C ALA A 252 13.69 19.23 7.71
N LEU A 253 12.72 18.72 8.49
CA LEU A 253 12.56 19.11 9.89
C LEU A 253 13.79 18.75 10.72
N GLU A 254 14.28 17.51 10.61
CA GLU A 254 15.46 17.02 11.33
C GLU A 254 16.73 17.81 10.98
N ASN A 255 16.81 18.31 9.74
CA ASN A 255 17.93 19.13 9.26
C ASN A 255 17.69 20.65 9.43
N ASN A 256 16.93 21.06 10.42
CA ASN A 256 16.76 22.46 10.84
C ASN A 256 16.19 23.38 9.75
N THR A 257 15.38 22.85 8.82
CA THR A 257 14.86 23.65 7.72
C THR A 257 13.77 24.63 8.17
N GLY A 258 12.90 24.21 9.11
CA GLY A 258 11.78 25.02 9.55
C GLY A 258 10.82 24.31 10.48
N ILE A 259 9.58 24.76 10.50
CA ILE A 259 8.45 24.19 11.25
C ILE A 259 7.47 23.57 10.27
N GLY A 260 6.98 22.36 10.57
CA GLY A 260 6.02 21.67 9.71
C GLY A 260 4.91 20.96 10.49
N ILE A 261 3.81 20.64 9.81
CA ILE A 261 2.67 19.93 10.39
C ILE A 261 2.85 18.43 10.19
N MET A 262 2.78 17.66 11.29
CA MET A 262 2.84 16.20 11.27
C MET A 262 1.77 15.60 12.19
N PRO A 263 1.31 14.36 11.92
CA PRO A 263 0.46 13.63 12.86
C PRO A 263 1.14 13.44 14.21
N LEU A 264 0.42 13.69 15.29
CA LEU A 264 0.94 13.49 16.66
C LEU A 264 1.27 12.01 16.95
N SER A 265 0.66 11.09 16.21
CA SER A 265 0.91 9.65 16.33
C SER A 265 2.26 9.21 15.76
N PHE A 266 2.97 10.07 15.04
CA PHE A 266 4.29 9.75 14.54
C PHE A 266 5.31 9.84 15.68
N ALA A 267 6.03 8.76 15.94
CA ALA A 267 7.18 8.77 16.86
C ALA A 267 8.37 9.41 16.14
N LEU A 268 8.44 10.73 16.14
CA LEU A 268 9.47 11.49 15.47
C LEU A 268 10.63 11.77 16.45
N HIS A 269 11.67 10.95 16.38
CA HIS A 269 12.86 11.11 17.20
C HIS A 269 13.60 12.41 16.84
N GLY A 270 13.95 13.18 17.85
CA GLY A 270 14.72 14.44 17.67
C GLY A 270 13.89 15.63 17.24
N LEU A 271 12.59 15.48 17.02
CA LEU A 271 11.67 16.60 16.77
C LEU A 271 10.88 16.96 18.02
N VAL A 272 10.66 18.24 18.18
CA VAL A 272 9.87 18.83 19.27
C VAL A 272 8.50 19.21 18.71
N CYS A 273 7.44 18.78 19.36
CA CYS A 273 6.09 19.27 19.12
C CYS A 273 5.91 20.63 19.82
N LEU A 274 5.39 21.61 19.10
CA LEU A 274 5.07 22.94 19.65
C LEU A 274 3.70 22.85 20.33
N ASP A 275 3.68 22.50 21.60
CA ASP A 275 2.47 22.25 22.40
C ASP A 275 1.69 23.55 22.74
N ASN A 276 2.34 24.70 22.68
CA ASN A 276 1.74 26.02 22.87
C ASN A 276 0.95 26.51 21.64
N ILE A 277 1.06 25.85 20.48
CA ILE A 277 0.36 26.25 19.26
C ILE A 277 -0.62 25.14 18.84
N ILE A 278 -1.91 25.44 18.98
CA ILE A 278 -2.96 24.47 18.62
C ILE A 278 -3.01 24.29 17.10
N CYS A 279 -2.92 23.04 16.65
CA CYS A 279 -3.14 22.65 15.28
C CYS A 279 -4.48 21.88 15.18
N ASP A 280 -5.58 22.62 14.99
CA ASP A 280 -6.90 22.00 14.83
C ASP A 280 -7.08 21.49 13.39
N CYS A 281 -6.33 20.47 13.07
CA CYS A 281 -6.39 19.85 11.76
C CYS A 281 -6.25 18.33 11.86
N PRO A 282 -7.31 17.63 12.26
CA PRO A 282 -7.27 16.19 12.25
C PRO A 282 -7.23 15.66 10.82
N ILE A 283 -6.50 14.55 10.66
CA ILE A 283 -6.57 13.70 9.46
C ILE A 283 -7.24 12.39 9.83
N THR A 284 -8.01 11.83 8.90
CA THR A 284 -8.66 10.53 9.11
C THR A 284 -7.91 9.47 8.32
N TYR A 285 -7.49 8.40 8.98
CA TYR A 285 -7.03 7.19 8.32
C TYR A 285 -8.21 6.23 8.17
N HIS A 286 -8.29 5.63 7.00
CA HIS A 286 -9.28 4.63 6.66
C HIS A 286 -8.59 3.31 6.38
N LEU A 287 -9.11 2.22 6.94
CA LEU A 287 -8.73 0.85 6.65
C LEU A 287 -9.82 0.24 5.77
N TYR A 288 -9.49 -0.04 4.54
CA TYR A 288 -10.35 -0.74 3.60
C TYR A 288 -9.86 -2.16 3.36
N ALA A 289 -10.77 -3.04 3.05
CA ALA A 289 -10.46 -4.38 2.56
C ALA A 289 -11.15 -4.63 1.22
N ASN A 290 -10.51 -5.42 0.38
CA ASN A 290 -11.10 -5.91 -0.85
C ASN A 290 -12.25 -6.86 -0.49
N ARG A 291 -13.43 -6.61 -1.07
CA ARG A 291 -14.66 -7.37 -0.78
C ARG A 291 -14.53 -8.87 -1.04
N LEU A 292 -13.73 -9.25 -2.05
CA LEU A 292 -13.56 -10.64 -2.46
C LEU A 292 -12.57 -11.41 -1.58
N THR A 293 -11.60 -10.72 -0.99
CA THR A 293 -10.49 -11.39 -0.26
C THR A 293 -10.53 -11.17 1.26
N LYS A 294 -11.38 -10.26 1.78
CA LYS A 294 -11.43 -9.88 3.20
C LYS A 294 -11.65 -11.06 4.17
N ASP A 295 -12.32 -12.11 3.72
CA ASP A 295 -12.67 -13.28 4.54
C ASP A 295 -11.62 -14.39 4.46
N ILE A 296 -10.63 -14.28 3.59
CA ILE A 296 -9.48 -15.19 3.50
C ILE A 296 -8.71 -15.14 4.82
N PRO A 297 -8.38 -16.27 5.46
CA PRO A 297 -7.81 -16.30 6.81
C PRO A 297 -6.58 -15.41 6.99
N ARG A 298 -5.62 -15.42 6.06
CA ARG A 298 -4.42 -14.57 6.12
C ARG A 298 -4.75 -13.08 5.99
N VAL A 299 -5.70 -12.72 5.13
CA VAL A 299 -6.14 -11.33 4.94
C VAL A 299 -6.86 -10.84 6.18
N ARG A 300 -7.79 -11.64 6.72
CA ARG A 300 -8.54 -11.35 7.93
C ARG A 300 -7.61 -11.18 9.14
N THR A 301 -6.59 -12.01 9.26
CA THR A 301 -5.56 -11.88 10.31
C THR A 301 -4.88 -10.51 10.22
N LEU A 302 -4.48 -10.11 9.02
CA LEU A 302 -3.80 -8.83 8.82
C LEU A 302 -4.75 -7.63 8.99
N ILE A 303 -6.02 -7.75 8.61
CA ILE A 303 -7.05 -6.75 8.90
C ILE A 303 -7.16 -6.52 10.41
N ASN A 304 -7.22 -7.59 11.21
CA ASN A 304 -7.30 -7.47 12.67
C ASN A 304 -6.03 -6.84 13.25
N PHE A 305 -4.86 -7.22 12.76
CA PHE A 305 -3.59 -6.62 13.13
C PHE A 305 -3.58 -5.10 12.89
N TYR A 306 -3.96 -4.64 11.70
CA TYR A 306 -4.02 -3.21 11.41
C TYR A 306 -5.12 -2.48 12.19
N LYS A 307 -6.26 -3.11 12.45
CA LYS A 307 -7.29 -2.55 13.35
C LYS A 307 -6.74 -2.29 14.74
N ASP A 308 -5.94 -3.21 15.25
CA ASP A 308 -5.37 -3.06 16.60
C ASP A 308 -4.27 -1.99 16.63
N ILE A 309 -3.47 -1.86 15.57
CA ILE A 309 -2.57 -0.71 15.40
C ILE A 309 -3.36 0.60 15.37
N MET A 310 -4.43 0.68 14.57
CA MET A 310 -5.25 1.89 14.49
C MET A 310 -5.90 2.27 15.83
N LYS A 311 -6.28 1.30 16.65
CA LYS A 311 -6.78 1.58 18.02
C LYS A 311 -5.71 2.22 18.90
N LYS A 312 -4.45 1.75 18.79
CA LYS A 312 -3.31 2.31 19.54
C LYS A 312 -2.97 3.75 19.12
N LEU A 313 -3.48 4.21 17.96
CA LEU A 313 -3.39 5.61 17.55
C LEU A 313 -4.26 6.56 18.39
N GLU A 314 -4.77 6.13 19.52
CA GLU A 314 -5.43 6.99 20.46
C GLU A 314 -4.50 8.10 20.86
N ASN A 315 -5.06 9.32 20.88
CA ASN A 315 -4.34 10.56 21.12
C ASN A 315 -3.19 10.36 22.11
N PRO A 316 -1.95 10.51 21.66
CA PRO A 316 -0.88 10.55 22.62
C PRO A 316 -1.08 11.81 23.42
N VAL A 317 -1.27 11.64 24.69
CA VAL A 317 -1.15 12.65 25.74
C VAL A 317 -2.21 13.76 25.71
N PRO A 318 -2.92 13.98 26.81
CA PRO A 318 -3.57 15.24 27.03
C PRO A 318 -2.54 16.34 26.79
N ILE A 319 -2.89 17.35 26.01
CA ILE A 319 -2.05 18.55 25.82
C ILE A 319 -1.60 18.97 27.22
N PRO A 320 -0.30 18.90 27.55
CA PRO A 320 0.12 19.30 28.87
C PRO A 320 -0.26 20.76 29.04
N SER A 321 -1.02 21.03 30.09
CA SER A 321 -1.30 22.39 30.52
C SER A 321 0.00 23.14 30.67
N LEU A 322 0.26 24.11 29.79
CA LEU A 322 1.15 25.28 29.88
C LEU A 322 2.09 25.31 31.11
N LYS A 323 3.06 24.41 31.20
CA LYS A 323 4.26 24.54 32.04
C LYS A 323 5.37 23.70 31.45
N GLY A 324 6.17 24.27 30.65
CA GLY A 324 7.53 24.07 30.15
C GLY A 324 8.35 22.83 30.51
N GLU A 325 7.74 21.68 30.69
CA GLU A 325 8.46 20.42 30.79
C GLU A 325 8.34 19.63 29.47
N PRO A 326 9.47 19.14 28.92
CA PRO A 326 9.42 18.34 27.71
C PRO A 326 8.55 17.09 27.93
N LEU A 327 7.69 16.78 26.97
CA LEU A 327 6.89 15.57 26.94
C LEU A 327 7.75 14.36 27.28
N PRO A 328 7.32 13.47 28.20
CA PRO A 328 8.07 12.26 28.48
C PRO A 328 8.12 11.42 27.21
N ILE A 329 9.34 11.23 26.70
CA ILE A 329 9.63 10.26 25.66
C ILE A 329 9.03 8.94 26.15
N LEU A 330 8.13 8.33 25.36
CA LEU A 330 7.66 6.97 25.60
C LEU A 330 8.90 6.07 25.66
N ARG A 331 9.40 5.85 26.88
CA ARG A 331 10.49 4.90 27.12
C ARG A 331 9.96 3.54 26.73
N GLN A 332 10.60 2.93 25.75
CA GLN A 332 10.50 1.50 25.54
C GLN A 332 10.57 0.81 26.91
N SER A 333 9.56 0.02 27.23
CA SER A 333 9.60 -0.91 28.34
C SER A 333 10.70 -1.91 28.03
N GLY A 334 11.92 -1.57 28.45
CA GLY A 334 13.05 -2.48 28.39
C GLY A 334 12.73 -3.68 29.26
N ASN A 335 12.68 -4.84 28.64
CA ASN A 335 12.76 -6.12 29.31
C ASN A 335 13.97 -6.11 30.25
N LYS A 336 13.73 -6.06 31.54
CA LYS A 336 14.71 -6.51 32.51
C LYS A 336 14.73 -8.03 32.46
N ALA A 337 15.72 -8.57 31.78
CA ALA A 337 16.17 -9.92 32.07
C ALA A 337 16.74 -9.95 33.47
N SER A 338 16.25 -10.81 34.31
CA SER A 338 16.89 -11.39 35.47
C SER A 338 16.61 -12.87 35.50
#